data_0900d9897cfc351a57aaba140e110fd3
#
_entry.id   0900d9897cfc351a57aaba140e110fd3
#
_cell.length_a   1.000
_cell.length_b   1.000
_cell.length_c   1.000
_cell.angle_alpha   90.00
_cell.angle_beta   90.00
_cell.angle_gamma   90.00
#
_symmetry.space_group_name_H-M   'P 1'
#
loop_
_entity.id
_entity.type
_entity.pdbx_description
1 polymer ?
#
loop_
_entity_poly.entity_id
_entity_poly.type
_entity_poly.pdbx_seq_one_letter_code
_entity_poly.pdbx_strand_id
1 'polypeptide(L)'
;MLRSSIFVFALLVFACQKELNYQIDNVRQVSFNGDNGEAYLSDDQTRLVFQSKRDGNDCDKLYTVNFDGTNLQEFELKDGAFTCAYFSLKDKYMFFSSTMKDGPNCPEIYKHPNPRKYIWPLRNYEIFRWDGESSKQLTNFPGYNAEATIHPKEERIIFTSMRDGDIDLYSMDYEGKNLTRITSEYGYDGGAFYSPNGKQIVWRAWYPSTEEEKNKWSNNLEKKYIEAVPLDIYIANSDGTDKIRLTENGATNWSPSWHPDGKHIIFSSNMDDWRDDYNAYGSNFELYLINIQSRKISRLTDNNTFDSFPVFTKNGRHIIFSSNRDAQNPRNTNIFIADILDK
;
A
#
# COMPACT_ATOMS: atom_id res chain seq x y z
N MET A 1 39.67 56.90 10.94
CA MET A 1 38.34 56.28 10.98
C MET A 1 38.48 54.79 10.72
N LEU A 2 38.62 54.00 11.79
CA LEU A 2 38.63 52.52 11.71
C LEU A 2 37.21 52.00 11.63
N ARG A 3 36.86 51.27 10.58
CA ARG A 3 35.61 50.52 10.50
C ARG A 3 35.86 49.10 11.03
N SER A 4 35.30 48.80 12.21
CA SER A 4 35.24 47.45 12.75
C SER A 4 34.16 46.64 12.02
N SER A 5 34.58 45.63 11.30
CA SER A 5 33.66 44.63 10.74
C SER A 5 33.38 43.56 11.79
N ILE A 6 32.15 43.47 12.27
CA ILE A 6 31.68 42.42 13.15
C ILE A 6 31.33 41.21 12.29
N PHE A 7 32.13 40.15 12.38
CA PHE A 7 31.80 38.83 11.84
C PHE A 7 30.85 38.12 12.81
N VAL A 8 29.58 37.95 12.40
CA VAL A 8 28.62 37.08 13.11
C VAL A 8 28.87 35.65 12.67
N PHE A 9 29.50 34.87 13.55
CA PHE A 9 29.60 33.42 13.39
C PHE A 9 28.21 32.80 13.71
N ALA A 10 27.47 32.38 12.70
CA ALA A 10 26.30 31.52 12.89
C ALA A 10 26.78 30.14 13.31
N LEU A 11 26.69 29.79 14.59
CA LEU A 11 26.83 28.42 15.06
C LEU A 11 25.65 27.58 14.51
N LEU A 12 25.92 26.80 13.47
CA LEU A 12 25.03 25.70 13.05
C LEU A 12 25.09 24.62 14.14
N VAL A 13 24.10 24.62 15.02
CA VAL A 13 23.88 23.53 15.97
C VAL A 13 23.32 22.38 15.14
N PHE A 14 24.16 21.48 14.69
CA PHE A 14 23.74 20.15 14.24
C PHE A 14 23.20 19.43 15.48
N ALA A 15 21.89 19.46 15.65
CA ALA A 15 21.24 18.53 16.56
C ALA A 15 21.53 17.12 16.04
N CYS A 16 22.36 16.38 16.75
CA CYS A 16 22.56 14.95 16.53
C CYS A 16 21.19 14.29 16.75
N GLN A 17 20.43 14.08 15.69
CA GLN A 17 19.20 13.32 15.77
C GLN A 17 19.60 11.88 16.08
N LYS A 18 19.14 11.36 17.23
CA LYS A 18 19.27 9.94 17.58
C LYS A 18 18.65 9.15 16.42
N GLU A 19 19.47 8.36 15.73
CA GLU A 19 18.96 7.43 14.73
C GLU A 19 18.12 6.37 15.46
N LEU A 20 16.87 6.29 15.10
CA LEU A 20 15.98 5.27 15.64
C LEU A 20 16.42 3.90 15.09
N ASN A 21 16.74 2.99 15.99
CA ASN A 21 17.07 1.60 15.67
C ASN A 21 15.89 0.72 16.10
N TYR A 22 14.91 0.62 15.22
CA TYR A 22 13.69 -0.15 15.48
C TYR A 22 13.96 -1.65 15.41
N GLN A 23 13.31 -2.37 16.30
CA GLN A 23 13.19 -3.83 16.29
C GLN A 23 11.73 -4.20 16.52
N ILE A 24 11.27 -5.27 15.87
CA ILE A 24 9.96 -5.85 16.17
C ILE A 24 10.06 -6.91 17.27
N ASP A 25 9.02 -7.00 18.09
CA ASP A 25 8.87 -7.99 19.16
C ASP A 25 7.40 -8.40 19.29
N ASN A 26 7.11 -9.42 20.09
CA ASN A 26 5.75 -9.87 20.42
C ASN A 26 4.85 -10.06 19.18
N VAL A 27 5.39 -10.69 18.13
CA VAL A 27 4.64 -10.96 16.89
C VAL A 27 3.48 -11.90 17.19
N ARG A 28 2.25 -11.46 16.96
CA ARG A 28 1.04 -12.25 17.17
C ARG A 28 0.14 -12.28 15.95
N GLN A 29 -0.43 -13.43 15.66
CA GLN A 29 -1.40 -13.62 14.58
C GLN A 29 -2.81 -13.19 15.03
N VAL A 30 -3.54 -12.48 14.16
CA VAL A 30 -4.90 -11.99 14.44
C VAL A 30 -5.94 -12.46 13.41
N SER A 31 -5.52 -13.07 12.31
CA SER A 31 -6.42 -13.76 11.38
C SER A 31 -5.98 -15.21 11.19
N PHE A 32 -6.94 -16.08 10.96
CA PHE A 32 -6.72 -17.52 10.80
C PHE A 32 -7.58 -18.03 9.65
N ASN A 33 -7.11 -19.06 8.96
CA ASN A 33 -7.75 -19.67 7.79
C ASN A 33 -7.87 -18.70 6.60
N GLY A 34 -7.98 -19.28 5.40
CA GLY A 34 -8.05 -18.50 4.16
C GLY A 34 -6.73 -17.85 3.75
N ASP A 35 -6.82 -16.94 2.80
CA ASP A 35 -5.73 -16.08 2.32
C ASP A 35 -6.12 -14.64 2.68
N ASN A 36 -5.39 -14.01 3.60
CA ASN A 36 -5.77 -12.75 4.24
C ASN A 36 -4.72 -11.67 3.96
N GLY A 37 -5.12 -10.54 3.44
CA GLY A 37 -4.17 -9.48 3.07
C GLY A 37 -4.68 -8.07 3.32
N GLU A 38 -3.77 -7.11 3.28
CA GLU A 38 -4.05 -5.67 3.31
C GLU A 38 -4.96 -5.24 4.47
N ALA A 39 -4.48 -5.43 5.70
CA ALA A 39 -5.22 -5.04 6.88
C ALA A 39 -4.96 -3.58 7.28
N TYR A 40 -6.03 -2.80 7.43
CA TYR A 40 -5.97 -1.40 7.81
C TYR A 40 -6.82 -1.11 9.05
N LEU A 41 -6.30 -0.21 9.89
CA LEU A 41 -6.93 0.18 11.16
C LEU A 41 -8.13 1.10 10.96
N SER A 42 -9.16 0.92 11.81
CA SER A 42 -10.17 1.95 12.07
C SER A 42 -9.53 3.23 12.61
N ASP A 43 -10.20 4.37 12.48
CA ASP A 43 -9.67 5.64 12.96
C ASP A 43 -9.50 5.67 14.48
N ASP A 44 -10.38 4.97 15.22
CA ASP A 44 -10.29 4.75 16.68
C ASP A 44 -9.27 3.66 17.08
N GLN A 45 -8.68 2.94 16.07
CA GLN A 45 -7.68 1.87 16.21
C GLN A 45 -8.14 0.65 17.03
N THR A 46 -9.44 0.44 17.13
CA THR A 46 -10.01 -0.73 17.84
C THR A 46 -10.24 -1.94 16.96
N ARG A 47 -10.31 -1.73 15.63
CA ARG A 47 -10.63 -2.75 14.63
C ARG A 47 -9.70 -2.68 13.43
N LEU A 48 -9.63 -3.80 12.72
CA LEU A 48 -9.00 -3.93 11.41
C LEU A 48 -10.06 -4.27 10.36
N VAL A 49 -9.91 -3.77 9.16
CA VAL A 49 -10.57 -4.29 7.96
C VAL A 49 -9.51 -4.89 7.06
N PHE A 50 -9.81 -6.03 6.43
CA PHE A 50 -8.90 -6.71 5.52
C PHE A 50 -9.69 -7.51 4.47
N GLN A 51 -9.03 -7.86 3.38
CA GLN A 51 -9.58 -8.77 2.39
C GLN A 51 -9.18 -10.20 2.69
N SER A 52 -10.06 -11.15 2.35
CA SER A 52 -9.80 -12.57 2.54
C SER A 52 -10.52 -13.44 1.53
N LYS A 53 -9.80 -14.44 1.04
CA LYS A 53 -10.37 -15.55 0.30
C LYS A 53 -10.45 -16.76 1.23
N ARG A 54 -11.67 -17.04 1.73
CA ARG A 54 -11.97 -18.12 2.70
C ARG A 54 -13.36 -18.69 2.47
N ASP A 55 -13.70 -19.72 3.22
CA ASP A 55 -15.06 -20.31 3.30
C ASP A 55 -15.64 -20.73 1.96
N GLY A 56 -14.77 -21.14 1.01
CA GLY A 56 -15.19 -21.57 -0.33
C GLY A 56 -15.47 -20.43 -1.31
N ASN A 57 -15.20 -19.18 -0.93
CA ASN A 57 -15.32 -18.06 -1.86
C ASN A 57 -14.28 -18.15 -2.99
N ASP A 58 -14.69 -17.88 -4.21
CA ASP A 58 -13.82 -17.89 -5.40
C ASP A 58 -12.95 -16.63 -5.52
N CYS A 59 -13.29 -15.55 -4.83
CA CYS A 59 -12.54 -14.30 -4.77
C CYS A 59 -12.59 -13.68 -3.38
N ASP A 60 -11.79 -12.63 -3.18
CA ASP A 60 -11.68 -11.94 -1.92
C ASP A 60 -12.99 -11.28 -1.53
N LYS A 61 -13.32 -11.36 -0.24
CA LYS A 61 -14.38 -10.65 0.46
C LYS A 61 -13.76 -9.81 1.57
N LEU A 62 -14.51 -8.87 2.10
CA LEU A 62 -14.04 -8.04 3.21
C LEU A 62 -14.44 -8.65 4.55
N TYR A 63 -13.55 -8.51 5.50
CA TYR A 63 -13.74 -8.94 6.88
C TYR A 63 -13.27 -7.84 7.84
N THR A 64 -13.88 -7.78 9.00
CA THR A 64 -13.41 -6.96 10.12
C THR A 64 -13.07 -7.86 11.29
N VAL A 65 -12.10 -7.43 12.09
CA VAL A 65 -11.67 -8.11 13.32
C VAL A 65 -11.25 -7.06 14.33
N ASN A 66 -11.46 -7.31 15.62
CA ASN A 66 -10.93 -6.45 16.66
C ASN A 66 -9.38 -6.46 16.64
N PHE A 67 -8.76 -5.40 17.14
CA PHE A 67 -7.30 -5.30 17.21
C PHE A 67 -6.65 -6.43 18.01
N ASP A 68 -7.37 -7.01 18.97
CA ASP A 68 -6.93 -8.16 19.74
C ASP A 68 -7.13 -9.52 19.04
N GLY A 69 -7.70 -9.55 17.84
CA GLY A 69 -8.00 -10.76 17.06
C GLY A 69 -9.38 -11.38 17.36
N THR A 70 -10.17 -10.80 18.26
CA THR A 70 -11.53 -11.27 18.54
C THR A 70 -12.56 -10.71 17.57
N ASN A 71 -13.78 -11.26 17.59
CA ASN A 71 -14.94 -10.74 16.87
C ASN A 71 -14.71 -10.60 15.34
N LEU A 72 -14.21 -11.67 14.70
CA LEU A 72 -14.11 -11.73 13.24
C LEU A 72 -15.51 -11.70 12.64
N GLN A 73 -15.77 -10.77 11.72
CA GLN A 73 -17.04 -10.62 11.03
C GLN A 73 -16.82 -10.47 9.52
N GLU A 74 -17.62 -11.18 8.73
CA GLU A 74 -17.70 -10.96 7.28
C GLU A 74 -18.51 -9.69 7.00
N PHE A 75 -18.06 -8.93 6.00
CA PHE A 75 -18.77 -7.75 5.53
C PHE A 75 -20.11 -8.14 4.85
N GLU A 76 -21.10 -7.29 5.00
CA GLU A 76 -22.47 -7.60 4.57
C GLU A 76 -22.63 -7.72 3.04
N LEU A 77 -21.90 -6.88 2.28
CA LEU A 77 -21.94 -6.91 0.83
C LEU A 77 -21.09 -8.07 0.30
N LYS A 78 -21.68 -8.91 -0.55
CA LYS A 78 -21.05 -10.16 -0.98
C LYS A 78 -20.89 -10.31 -2.51
N ASP A 79 -21.50 -9.43 -3.29
CA ASP A 79 -21.49 -9.52 -4.75
C ASP A 79 -20.12 -9.12 -5.32
N GLY A 80 -19.58 -9.93 -6.23
CA GLY A 80 -18.30 -9.69 -6.87
C GLY A 80 -17.08 -9.91 -5.99
N ALA A 81 -15.94 -9.39 -6.41
CA ALA A 81 -14.68 -9.38 -5.69
C ALA A 81 -14.51 -8.04 -4.95
N PHE A 82 -13.81 -8.07 -3.81
CA PHE A 82 -13.50 -6.90 -2.98
C PHE A 82 -12.00 -6.81 -2.72
N THR A 83 -11.49 -5.58 -2.55
CA THR A 83 -10.09 -5.34 -2.16
C THR A 83 -9.92 -3.95 -1.55
N CYS A 84 -8.78 -3.72 -0.90
CA CYS A 84 -8.27 -2.41 -0.47
C CYS A 84 -9.31 -1.59 0.30
N ALA A 85 -9.91 -2.17 1.35
CA ALA A 85 -10.86 -1.44 2.18
C ALA A 85 -10.13 -0.56 3.19
N TYR A 86 -10.65 0.65 3.42
CA TYR A 86 -10.06 1.62 4.34
C TYR A 86 -11.14 2.41 5.08
N PHE A 87 -11.00 2.54 6.41
CA PHE A 87 -11.91 3.36 7.20
C PHE A 87 -11.65 4.85 6.99
N SER A 88 -12.71 5.65 6.98
CA SER A 88 -12.63 7.10 6.91
C SER A 88 -12.29 7.73 8.25
N LEU A 89 -12.07 9.03 8.26
CA LEU A 89 -11.96 9.81 9.49
C LEU A 89 -13.20 9.61 10.39
N LYS A 90 -12.95 9.37 11.68
CA LYS A 90 -13.97 9.10 12.71
C LYS A 90 -14.83 7.87 12.41
N ASP A 91 -14.33 6.94 11.58
CA ASP A 91 -15.02 5.70 11.18
C ASP A 91 -16.43 5.91 10.62
N LYS A 92 -16.69 7.11 10.08
CA LYS A 92 -18.01 7.47 9.54
C LYS A 92 -18.36 6.67 8.29
N TYR A 93 -17.36 6.35 7.49
CA TYR A 93 -17.47 5.60 6.25
C TYR A 93 -16.39 4.52 6.18
N MET A 94 -16.60 3.57 5.28
CA MET A 94 -15.56 2.66 4.80
C MET A 94 -15.49 2.80 3.28
N PHE A 95 -14.29 3.02 2.75
CA PHE A 95 -14.01 2.97 1.32
C PHE A 95 -13.51 1.58 0.97
N PHE A 96 -13.87 1.07 -0.19
CA PHE A 96 -13.37 -0.20 -0.70
C PHE A 96 -13.46 -0.23 -2.22
N SER A 97 -12.72 -1.13 -2.84
CA SER A 97 -12.81 -1.40 -4.27
C SER A 97 -13.55 -2.70 -4.51
N SER A 98 -14.49 -2.70 -5.45
CA SER A 98 -15.29 -3.88 -5.75
C SER A 98 -15.68 -3.97 -7.22
N THR A 99 -15.91 -5.20 -7.69
CA THR A 99 -16.48 -5.51 -8.99
C THR A 99 -18.00 -5.75 -8.93
N MET A 100 -18.65 -5.43 -7.81
CA MET A 100 -20.07 -5.76 -7.57
C MET A 100 -21.03 -5.12 -8.59
N LYS A 101 -20.64 -4.03 -9.27
CA LYS A 101 -21.44 -3.45 -10.37
C LYS A 101 -21.56 -4.38 -11.58
N ASP A 102 -20.60 -5.29 -11.76
CA ASP A 102 -20.57 -6.23 -12.87
C ASP A 102 -21.32 -7.54 -12.55
N GLY A 103 -21.89 -7.63 -11.34
CA GLY A 103 -22.73 -8.75 -10.90
C GLY A 103 -22.15 -9.51 -9.69
N PRO A 104 -22.85 -10.56 -9.22
CA PRO A 104 -22.53 -11.26 -7.99
C PRO A 104 -21.33 -12.20 -8.08
N ASN A 105 -20.98 -12.61 -9.30
CA ASN A 105 -19.93 -13.62 -9.50
C ASN A 105 -18.54 -13.02 -9.37
N CYS A 106 -17.59 -13.87 -8.99
CA CYS A 106 -16.18 -13.52 -9.09
C CYS A 106 -15.79 -13.31 -10.55
N PRO A 107 -15.19 -12.19 -10.93
CA PRO A 107 -14.81 -11.93 -12.31
C PRO A 107 -13.71 -12.90 -12.76
N GLU A 108 -13.78 -13.33 -14.01
CA GLU A 108 -12.66 -14.03 -14.63
C GLU A 108 -11.42 -13.13 -14.66
N ILE A 109 -10.27 -13.73 -14.42
CA ILE A 109 -8.98 -13.05 -14.49
C ILE A 109 -8.14 -13.64 -15.61
N TYR A 110 -7.30 -12.80 -16.21
CA TYR A 110 -6.30 -13.27 -17.16
C TYR A 110 -5.37 -14.28 -16.47
N LYS A 111 -5.13 -15.42 -17.15
CA LYS A 111 -4.16 -16.43 -16.72
C LYS A 111 -2.97 -16.38 -17.67
N HIS A 112 -1.80 -16.07 -17.17
CA HIS A 112 -0.60 -16.05 -17.99
C HIS A 112 -0.29 -17.45 -18.51
N PRO A 113 0.05 -17.63 -19.83
CA PRO A 113 0.37 -18.93 -20.41
C PRO A 113 1.51 -19.67 -19.70
N ASN A 114 2.49 -18.94 -19.19
CA ASN A 114 3.50 -19.50 -18.30
C ASN A 114 3.02 -19.41 -16.84
N PRO A 115 2.64 -20.53 -16.18
CA PRO A 115 2.10 -20.52 -14.82
C PRO A 115 3.14 -20.20 -13.74
N ARG A 116 4.43 -20.12 -14.13
CA ARG A 116 5.51 -19.73 -13.21
C ARG A 116 5.67 -18.21 -13.13
N LYS A 117 5.13 -17.46 -14.11
CA LYS A 117 5.14 -15.99 -14.03
C LYS A 117 4.08 -15.51 -13.07
N TYR A 118 4.49 -14.72 -12.10
CA TYR A 118 3.56 -13.96 -11.29
C TYR A 118 3.03 -12.78 -12.10
N ILE A 119 1.71 -12.64 -12.10
CA ILE A 119 1.03 -11.48 -12.65
C ILE A 119 -0.01 -10.99 -11.65
N TRP A 120 -0.21 -9.69 -11.63
CA TRP A 120 -1.30 -9.07 -10.90
C TRP A 120 -2.42 -8.72 -11.88
N PRO A 121 -3.59 -9.39 -11.82
CA PRO A 121 -4.70 -9.11 -12.72
C PRO A 121 -5.39 -7.79 -12.34
N LEU A 122 -5.57 -6.93 -13.32
CA LEU A 122 -6.31 -5.68 -13.20
C LEU A 122 -7.79 -5.94 -13.43
N ARG A 123 -8.52 -6.21 -12.36
CA ARG A 123 -9.97 -6.40 -12.41
C ARG A 123 -10.67 -5.06 -12.64
N ASN A 124 -11.89 -5.12 -13.15
CA ASN A 124 -12.73 -3.94 -13.36
C ASN A 124 -13.30 -3.43 -12.03
N TYR A 125 -12.38 -3.03 -11.13
CA TYR A 125 -12.75 -2.48 -9.84
C TYR A 125 -13.26 -1.05 -9.98
N GLU A 126 -14.26 -0.73 -9.14
CA GLU A 126 -14.68 0.62 -8.85
C GLU A 126 -14.59 0.89 -7.35
N ILE A 127 -14.41 2.16 -6.99
CA ILE A 127 -14.36 2.59 -5.61
C ILE A 127 -15.75 2.88 -5.11
N PHE A 128 -16.08 2.35 -3.95
CA PHE A 128 -17.33 2.55 -3.24
C PHE A 128 -17.08 3.15 -1.86
N ARG A 129 -18.08 3.86 -1.36
CA ARG A 129 -18.17 4.34 0.02
C ARG A 129 -19.35 3.67 0.69
N TRP A 130 -19.14 3.09 1.85
CA TRP A 130 -20.15 2.47 2.72
C TRP A 130 -20.39 3.34 3.95
N ASP A 131 -21.64 3.60 4.30
CA ASP A 131 -22.05 4.45 5.44
C ASP A 131 -22.61 3.68 6.65
N GLY A 132 -22.58 2.35 6.60
CA GLY A 132 -23.16 1.46 7.61
C GLY A 132 -24.51 0.86 7.19
N GLU A 133 -25.16 1.41 6.16
CA GLU A 133 -26.46 0.96 5.67
C GLU A 133 -26.47 0.74 4.15
N SER A 134 -25.79 1.61 3.42
CA SER A 134 -25.79 1.60 1.96
C SER A 134 -24.41 1.89 1.36
N SER A 135 -24.20 1.42 0.14
CA SER A 135 -22.99 1.72 -0.63
C SER A 135 -23.28 2.74 -1.72
N LYS A 136 -22.36 3.71 -1.87
CA LYS A 136 -22.35 4.66 -2.97
C LYS A 136 -21.13 4.42 -3.84
N GLN A 137 -21.36 4.20 -5.14
CA GLN A 137 -20.28 4.12 -6.12
C GLN A 137 -19.69 5.54 -6.35
N LEU A 138 -18.37 5.68 -6.26
CA LEU A 138 -17.66 6.94 -6.41
C LEU A 138 -16.94 7.07 -7.75
N THR A 139 -16.50 5.95 -8.33
CA THR A 139 -15.89 5.91 -9.66
C THR A 139 -16.77 5.12 -10.62
N ASN A 140 -16.76 5.51 -11.90
CA ASN A 140 -17.49 4.80 -12.96
C ASN A 140 -16.66 4.89 -14.25
N PHE A 141 -15.53 4.19 -14.25
CA PHE A 141 -14.60 4.15 -15.36
C PHE A 141 -14.21 2.72 -15.67
N PRO A 142 -14.26 2.27 -16.92
CA PRO A 142 -13.81 0.92 -17.26
C PRO A 142 -12.36 0.69 -16.91
N GLY A 143 -12.08 -0.40 -16.19
CA GLY A 143 -10.74 -0.79 -15.83
C GLY A 143 -10.49 -0.82 -14.32
N TYR A 144 -9.24 -0.63 -13.93
CA TYR A 144 -8.80 -0.72 -12.54
C TYR A 144 -8.94 0.65 -11.85
N ASN A 145 -9.79 0.73 -10.82
CA ASN A 145 -9.91 1.86 -9.90
C ASN A 145 -9.90 1.30 -8.49
N ALA A 146 -8.76 1.40 -7.79
CA ALA A 146 -8.58 0.72 -6.50
C ALA A 146 -7.56 1.43 -5.59
N GLU A 147 -7.24 0.78 -4.47
CA GLU A 147 -6.21 1.21 -3.52
C GLU A 147 -6.49 2.58 -2.90
N ALA A 148 -7.78 2.85 -2.60
CA ALA A 148 -8.17 4.12 -2.00
C ALA A 148 -7.71 4.22 -0.54
N THR A 149 -6.90 5.24 -0.22
CA THR A 149 -6.50 5.61 1.13
C THR A 149 -6.95 7.03 1.47
N ILE A 150 -7.11 7.34 2.76
CA ILE A 150 -7.67 8.62 3.18
C ILE A 150 -6.60 9.67 3.46
N HIS A 151 -6.96 10.94 3.23
CA HIS A 151 -6.21 12.07 3.77
C HIS A 151 -6.43 12.17 5.29
N PRO A 152 -5.38 12.39 6.11
CA PRO A 152 -5.48 12.30 7.58
C PRO A 152 -6.28 13.43 8.24
N LYS A 153 -6.65 14.49 7.50
CA LYS A 153 -7.32 15.68 8.04
C LYS A 153 -8.48 16.20 7.19
N GLU A 154 -8.59 15.77 5.94
CA GLU A 154 -9.58 16.25 4.98
C GLU A 154 -10.46 15.09 4.50
N GLU A 155 -11.70 15.39 4.14
CA GLU A 155 -12.59 14.41 3.51
C GLU A 155 -12.19 14.16 2.05
N ARG A 156 -11.02 13.56 1.86
CA ARG A 156 -10.39 13.31 0.58
C ARG A 156 -9.72 11.94 0.59
N ILE A 157 -9.74 11.27 -0.56
CA ILE A 157 -9.01 10.03 -0.82
C ILE A 157 -7.98 10.23 -1.94
N ILE A 158 -6.93 9.39 -1.92
CA ILE A 158 -6.03 9.16 -3.04
C ILE A 158 -6.18 7.70 -3.47
N PHE A 159 -6.11 7.42 -4.76
CA PHE A 159 -6.35 6.09 -5.29
C PHE A 159 -5.63 5.86 -6.63
N THR A 160 -5.50 4.62 -7.03
CA THR A 160 -4.90 4.18 -8.29
C THR A 160 -5.99 4.02 -9.35
N SER A 161 -5.76 4.52 -10.57
CA SER A 161 -6.73 4.39 -11.67
C SER A 161 -6.04 4.30 -13.04
N MET A 162 -6.61 3.48 -13.94
CA MET A 162 -6.14 3.38 -15.33
C MET A 162 -7.02 4.16 -16.32
N ARG A 163 -7.74 5.18 -15.86
CA ARG A 163 -8.74 5.93 -16.66
C ARG A 163 -8.19 6.66 -17.88
N ASP A 164 -6.93 7.08 -17.84
CA ASP A 164 -6.27 7.81 -18.93
C ASP A 164 -5.37 6.91 -19.79
N GLY A 165 -5.56 5.57 -19.70
CA GLY A 165 -4.84 4.58 -20.51
C GLY A 165 -3.51 4.12 -19.92
N ASP A 166 -3.14 4.63 -18.74
CA ASP A 166 -2.00 4.23 -17.93
C ASP A 166 -2.41 4.07 -16.48
N ILE A 167 -1.51 3.63 -15.61
CA ILE A 167 -1.81 3.46 -14.19
C ILE A 167 -1.23 4.61 -13.39
N ASP A 168 -2.11 5.49 -12.93
CA ASP A 168 -1.76 6.73 -12.24
C ASP A 168 -2.49 6.89 -10.91
N LEU A 169 -1.98 7.82 -10.10
CA LEU A 169 -2.61 8.27 -8.88
C LEU A 169 -3.60 9.41 -9.15
N TYR A 170 -4.74 9.32 -8.53
CA TYR A 170 -5.80 10.33 -8.54
C TYR A 170 -6.26 10.63 -7.12
N SER A 171 -6.82 11.82 -6.93
CA SER A 171 -7.43 12.24 -5.68
C SER A 171 -8.83 12.78 -5.93
N MET A 172 -9.76 12.53 -5.02
CA MET A 172 -11.13 13.07 -5.03
C MET A 172 -11.66 13.24 -3.62
N ASP A 173 -12.75 13.98 -3.44
CA ASP A 173 -13.42 14.07 -2.15
C ASP A 173 -14.26 12.80 -1.84
N TYR A 174 -14.77 12.69 -0.61
CA TYR A 174 -15.58 11.55 -0.16
C TYR A 174 -16.91 11.40 -0.91
N GLU A 175 -17.32 12.40 -1.71
CA GLU A 175 -18.50 12.35 -2.56
C GLU A 175 -18.21 11.92 -4.01
N GLY A 176 -16.92 11.67 -4.35
CA GLY A 176 -16.47 11.33 -5.70
C GLY A 176 -16.33 12.55 -6.62
N LYS A 177 -16.26 13.76 -6.04
CA LYS A 177 -16.10 15.02 -6.75
C LYS A 177 -14.68 15.55 -6.62
N ASN A 178 -14.40 16.70 -7.30
CA ASN A 178 -13.10 17.35 -7.25
C ASN A 178 -11.93 16.42 -7.60
N LEU A 179 -12.15 15.61 -8.64
CA LEU A 179 -11.18 14.66 -9.16
C LEU A 179 -9.96 15.39 -9.71
N THR A 180 -8.77 14.97 -9.27
CA THR A 180 -7.49 15.52 -9.71
C THR A 180 -6.53 14.38 -10.01
N ARG A 181 -5.86 14.39 -11.17
CA ARG A 181 -4.74 13.50 -11.49
C ARG A 181 -3.50 13.99 -10.76
N ILE A 182 -2.82 13.10 -10.05
CA ILE A 182 -1.64 13.41 -9.21
C ILE A 182 -0.35 13.03 -9.92
N THR A 183 -0.33 11.88 -10.61
CA THR A 183 0.80 11.44 -11.43
C THR A 183 0.41 11.33 -12.89
N SER A 184 1.38 11.39 -13.80
CA SER A 184 1.15 11.32 -15.25
C SER A 184 2.36 10.83 -16.03
N GLU A 185 3.38 10.31 -15.38
CA GLU A 185 4.54 9.72 -16.05
C GLU A 185 4.19 8.32 -16.54
N TYR A 186 4.52 8.02 -17.79
CA TYR A 186 4.15 6.75 -18.40
C TYR A 186 4.79 5.56 -17.68
N GLY A 187 3.94 4.67 -17.14
CA GLY A 187 4.33 3.50 -16.36
C GLY A 187 3.33 3.16 -15.26
N TYR A 188 3.81 2.71 -14.15
CA TYR A 188 3.01 2.26 -13.02
C TYR A 188 3.19 3.18 -11.81
N ASP A 189 2.12 3.77 -11.34
CA ASP A 189 2.01 4.48 -10.07
C ASP A 189 0.86 3.89 -9.24
N GLY A 190 1.12 3.34 -8.05
CA GLY A 190 0.05 2.71 -7.26
C GLY A 190 0.32 2.65 -5.77
N GLY A 191 -0.78 2.40 -5.01
CA GLY A 191 -0.75 2.16 -3.58
C GLY A 191 -0.26 3.33 -2.75
N ALA A 192 -0.80 4.52 -2.98
CA ALA A 192 -0.36 5.73 -2.32
C ALA A 192 -0.96 5.92 -0.92
N PHE A 193 -0.16 6.49 -0.01
CA PHE A 193 -0.57 6.92 1.33
C PHE A 193 -0.16 8.37 1.58
N TYR A 194 -1.07 9.15 2.18
CA TYR A 194 -0.73 10.48 2.68
C TYR A 194 0.16 10.39 3.92
N SER A 195 1.08 11.34 4.04
CA SER A 195 1.86 11.54 5.26
C SER A 195 0.97 11.92 6.45
N PRO A 196 1.40 11.72 7.71
CA PRO A 196 0.60 12.02 8.89
C PRO A 196 0.12 13.49 9.00
N ASN A 197 0.85 14.41 8.38
CA ASN A 197 0.45 15.83 8.31
C ASN A 197 -0.43 16.15 7.08
N GLY A 198 -0.58 15.22 6.11
CA GLY A 198 -1.35 15.36 4.89
C GLY A 198 -0.65 16.12 3.76
N LYS A 199 0.60 16.58 3.95
CA LYS A 199 1.28 17.44 2.98
C LYS A 199 2.06 16.71 1.90
N GLN A 200 2.35 15.42 2.13
CA GLN A 200 3.09 14.57 1.22
C GLN A 200 2.34 13.26 0.98
N ILE A 201 2.76 12.56 -0.06
CA ILE A 201 2.33 11.20 -0.39
C ILE A 201 3.56 10.31 -0.56
N VAL A 202 3.39 9.02 -0.27
CA VAL A 202 4.32 7.94 -0.62
C VAL A 202 3.59 6.94 -1.49
N TRP A 203 4.27 6.38 -2.50
CA TRP A 203 3.72 5.33 -3.37
C TRP A 203 4.84 4.47 -3.95
N ARG A 204 4.47 3.38 -4.61
CA ARG A 204 5.38 2.56 -5.41
C ARG A 204 5.19 2.85 -6.88
N ALA A 205 6.29 2.88 -7.63
CA ALA A 205 6.25 3.16 -9.06
C ALA A 205 7.32 2.42 -9.87
N TRP A 206 7.04 2.29 -11.17
CA TRP A 206 7.99 1.83 -12.18
C TRP A 206 7.72 2.54 -13.50
N TYR A 207 8.77 3.03 -14.13
CA TYR A 207 8.68 3.74 -15.39
C TYR A 207 9.55 3.05 -16.46
N PRO A 208 8.95 2.58 -17.59
CA PRO A 208 9.69 1.92 -18.66
C PRO A 208 10.66 2.89 -19.32
N SER A 209 11.93 2.48 -19.41
CA SER A 209 13.02 3.31 -19.93
C SER A 209 13.34 3.05 -21.41
N THR A 210 13.00 1.86 -21.91
CA THR A 210 13.24 1.44 -23.29
C THR A 210 11.95 1.29 -24.08
N GLU A 211 12.02 1.34 -25.40
CA GLU A 211 10.86 1.10 -26.27
C GLU A 211 10.33 -0.35 -26.13
N GLU A 212 11.20 -1.31 -25.84
CA GLU A 212 10.79 -2.69 -25.56
C GLU A 212 9.94 -2.77 -24.29
N GLU A 213 10.39 -2.14 -23.21
CA GLU A 213 9.64 -2.06 -21.95
C GLU A 213 8.31 -1.34 -22.12
N LYS A 214 8.27 -0.21 -22.86
CA LYS A 214 7.03 0.52 -23.15
C LYS A 214 6.03 -0.33 -23.94
N ASN A 215 6.50 -1.02 -24.97
CA ASN A 215 5.66 -1.90 -25.77
C ASN A 215 5.13 -3.09 -24.93
N LYS A 216 5.98 -3.66 -24.09
CA LYS A 216 5.58 -4.71 -23.16
C LYS A 216 4.53 -4.22 -22.15
N TRP A 217 4.75 -3.04 -21.58
CA TRP A 217 3.82 -2.39 -20.66
C TRP A 217 2.44 -2.18 -21.30
N SER A 218 2.39 -1.55 -22.46
CA SER A 218 1.14 -1.36 -23.22
C SER A 218 0.40 -2.68 -23.48
N ASN A 219 1.12 -3.71 -23.97
CA ASN A 219 0.52 -5.04 -24.21
C ASN A 219 -0.03 -5.70 -22.94
N ASN A 220 0.62 -5.48 -21.80
CA ASN A 220 0.17 -6.02 -20.51
C ASN A 220 -1.10 -5.31 -20.04
N LEU A 221 -1.17 -3.98 -20.19
CA LEU A 221 -2.38 -3.21 -19.86
C LEU A 221 -3.58 -3.59 -20.73
N GLU A 222 -3.38 -3.79 -22.04
CA GLU A 222 -4.45 -4.29 -22.93
C GLU A 222 -4.99 -5.64 -22.47
N LYS A 223 -4.15 -6.51 -21.93
CA LYS A 223 -4.53 -7.81 -21.38
C LYS A 223 -4.98 -7.74 -19.92
N LYS A 224 -5.02 -6.53 -19.34
CA LYS A 224 -5.47 -6.27 -17.98
C LYS A 224 -4.67 -7.00 -16.89
N TYR A 225 -3.35 -6.92 -16.97
CA TYR A 225 -2.48 -7.40 -15.90
C TYR A 225 -1.17 -6.60 -15.82
N ILE A 226 -0.51 -6.71 -14.68
CA ILE A 226 0.86 -6.23 -14.46
C ILE A 226 1.73 -7.46 -14.22
N GLU A 227 2.90 -7.52 -14.88
CA GLU A 227 3.95 -8.47 -14.52
C GLU A 227 4.78 -7.92 -13.35
N ALA A 228 5.41 -8.82 -12.59
CA ALA A 228 6.41 -8.41 -11.62
C ALA A 228 7.56 -7.65 -12.31
N VAL A 229 7.82 -6.46 -11.80
CA VAL A 229 8.92 -5.58 -12.23
C VAL A 229 9.63 -5.03 -10.99
N PRO A 230 10.87 -4.58 -11.10
CA PRO A 230 11.48 -3.77 -10.06
C PRO A 230 10.61 -2.54 -9.79
N LEU A 231 10.22 -2.34 -8.54
CA LEU A 231 9.42 -1.19 -8.12
C LEU A 231 10.23 -0.35 -7.16
N ASP A 232 10.14 0.96 -7.29
CA ASP A 232 10.75 1.89 -6.36
C ASP A 232 9.73 2.67 -5.56
N ILE A 233 10.15 3.09 -4.37
CA ILE A 233 9.37 3.95 -3.52
C ILE A 233 9.65 5.41 -3.87
N TYR A 234 8.58 6.17 -4.02
CA TYR A 234 8.60 7.60 -4.29
C TYR A 234 7.84 8.37 -3.22
N ILE A 235 8.25 9.61 -3.01
CA ILE A 235 7.49 10.62 -2.26
C ILE A 235 7.34 11.88 -3.10
N ALA A 236 6.25 12.63 -2.84
CA ALA A 236 6.01 13.95 -3.43
C ALA A 236 5.18 14.80 -2.46
N ASN A 237 4.97 16.07 -2.78
CA ASN A 237 3.89 16.84 -2.21
C ASN A 237 2.54 16.18 -2.52
N SER A 238 1.51 16.44 -1.74
CA SER A 238 0.19 15.81 -1.91
C SER A 238 -0.51 16.15 -3.24
N ASP A 239 -0.02 17.13 -3.97
CA ASP A 239 -0.45 17.50 -5.32
C ASP A 239 0.41 16.88 -6.44
N GLY A 240 1.38 16.02 -6.10
CA GLY A 240 2.30 15.36 -7.04
C GLY A 240 3.56 16.14 -7.39
N THR A 241 3.70 17.39 -6.93
CA THR A 241 4.91 18.19 -7.15
C THR A 241 6.10 17.72 -6.29
N ASP A 242 7.32 18.13 -6.65
CA ASP A 242 8.56 17.81 -5.93
C ASP A 242 8.78 16.29 -5.72
N LYS A 243 8.50 15.50 -6.77
CA LYS A 243 8.67 14.05 -6.76
C LYS A 243 10.14 13.66 -6.50
N ILE A 244 10.33 12.75 -5.56
CA ILE A 244 11.63 12.24 -5.15
C ILE A 244 11.59 10.70 -5.11
N ARG A 245 12.49 10.04 -5.83
CA ARG A 245 12.73 8.60 -5.73
C ARG A 245 13.48 8.29 -4.44
N LEU A 246 12.94 7.40 -3.59
CA LEU A 246 13.57 7.02 -2.33
C LEU A 246 14.45 5.78 -2.44
N THR A 247 14.08 4.82 -3.27
CA THR A 247 14.85 3.59 -3.50
C THR A 247 15.33 3.50 -4.94
N GLU A 248 16.44 2.82 -5.15
CA GLU A 248 17.05 2.53 -6.47
C GLU A 248 17.92 1.28 -6.35
N ASN A 249 17.35 0.20 -5.84
CA ASN A 249 18.08 -1.02 -5.52
C ASN A 249 17.83 -2.18 -6.50
N GLY A 250 17.01 -1.96 -7.54
CA GLY A 250 16.68 -2.96 -8.55
C GLY A 250 15.72 -4.06 -8.08
N ALA A 251 15.28 -4.02 -6.82
CA ALA A 251 14.34 -4.97 -6.25
C ALA A 251 12.88 -4.54 -6.43
N THR A 252 11.94 -5.41 -6.09
CA THR A 252 10.55 -5.03 -5.95
C THR A 252 10.31 -4.47 -4.55
N ASN A 253 10.20 -3.14 -4.44
CA ASN A 253 9.85 -2.44 -3.22
C ASN A 253 8.33 -2.19 -3.23
N TRP A 254 7.62 -2.71 -2.23
CA TRP A 254 6.17 -2.88 -2.26
C TRP A 254 5.48 -2.30 -1.03
N SER A 255 4.19 -1.92 -1.18
CA SER A 255 3.30 -1.49 -0.10
C SER A 255 3.92 -0.52 0.92
N PRO A 256 4.46 0.64 0.47
CA PRO A 256 4.99 1.63 1.38
C PRO A 256 3.91 2.30 2.21
N SER A 257 4.21 2.59 3.49
CA SER A 257 3.37 3.44 4.33
C SER A 257 4.20 4.33 5.24
N TRP A 258 3.58 5.37 5.80
CA TRP A 258 4.27 6.32 6.66
C TRP A 258 4.40 5.83 8.10
N HIS A 259 5.58 6.04 8.68
CA HIS A 259 5.70 6.06 10.13
C HIS A 259 5.04 7.34 10.68
N PRO A 260 4.38 7.30 11.86
CA PRO A 260 3.70 8.47 12.43
C PRO A 260 4.58 9.69 12.69
N ASP A 261 5.91 9.52 12.75
CA ASP A 261 6.85 10.64 12.91
C ASP A 261 6.99 11.51 11.66
N GLY A 262 6.45 11.05 10.50
CA GLY A 262 6.55 11.74 9.21
C GLY A 262 7.95 11.83 8.62
N LYS A 263 8.90 11.04 9.14
CA LYS A 263 10.32 11.02 8.71
C LYS A 263 10.77 9.68 8.17
N HIS A 264 10.00 8.63 8.43
CA HIS A 264 10.31 7.28 7.99
C HIS A 264 9.16 6.70 7.18
N ILE A 265 9.51 5.84 6.22
CA ILE A 265 8.61 5.01 5.44
C ILE A 265 8.92 3.55 5.77
N ILE A 266 7.89 2.77 6.11
CA ILE A 266 7.97 1.32 6.16
C ILE A 266 7.49 0.76 4.82
N PHE A 267 8.16 -0.29 4.34
CA PHE A 267 7.81 -0.96 3.08
C PHE A 267 8.26 -2.41 3.10
N SER A 268 7.72 -3.19 2.20
CA SER A 268 8.11 -4.57 1.96
C SER A 268 9.05 -4.64 0.77
N SER A 269 10.09 -5.49 0.82
CA SER A 269 11.05 -5.63 -0.27
C SER A 269 11.69 -7.01 -0.31
N ASN A 270 12.02 -7.47 -1.51
CA ASN A 270 12.84 -8.65 -1.73
C ASN A 270 14.30 -8.32 -2.04
N MET A 271 14.79 -7.15 -1.58
CA MET A 271 16.14 -6.67 -1.92
C MET A 271 17.27 -7.61 -1.47
N ASP A 272 17.08 -8.37 -0.40
CA ASP A 272 18.06 -9.33 0.09
C ASP A 272 17.95 -10.71 -0.58
N ASP A 273 16.89 -10.96 -1.35
CA ASP A 273 16.66 -12.21 -2.10
C ASP A 273 16.22 -11.93 -3.55
N TRP A 274 16.60 -10.79 -4.10
CA TRP A 274 16.29 -10.43 -5.49
C TRP A 274 16.97 -11.39 -6.47
N ARG A 275 16.20 -11.79 -7.49
CA ARG A 275 16.67 -12.63 -8.59
C ARG A 275 16.18 -12.07 -9.91
N ASP A 276 17.04 -12.07 -10.90
CA ASP A 276 16.74 -11.58 -12.25
C ASP A 276 15.79 -12.50 -13.05
N ASP A 277 15.51 -13.70 -12.56
CA ASP A 277 14.57 -14.59 -13.21
C ASP A 277 13.11 -14.21 -12.88
N TYR A 278 12.18 -14.69 -13.70
CA TYR A 278 10.75 -14.40 -13.55
C TYR A 278 10.10 -15.01 -12.29
N ASN A 279 10.85 -15.76 -11.50
CA ASN A 279 10.43 -16.23 -10.18
C ASN A 279 10.76 -15.23 -9.07
N ALA A 280 11.36 -14.11 -9.41
CA ALA A 280 11.75 -13.07 -8.47
C ALA A 280 10.61 -12.65 -7.52
N TYR A 281 9.39 -12.64 -8.02
CA TYR A 281 8.23 -12.30 -7.21
C TYR A 281 7.82 -13.39 -6.18
N GLY A 282 8.26 -14.60 -6.33
CA GLY A 282 8.04 -15.68 -5.35
C GLY A 282 9.11 -15.75 -4.28
N SER A 283 10.02 -14.78 -4.26
CA SER A 283 11.11 -14.69 -3.32
C SER A 283 10.64 -14.23 -1.95
N ASN A 284 11.53 -14.33 -0.99
CA ASN A 284 11.36 -13.80 0.34
C ASN A 284 11.19 -12.27 0.31
N PHE A 285 10.12 -11.77 0.91
CA PHE A 285 9.90 -10.34 1.15
C PHE A 285 9.98 -10.07 2.64
N GLU A 286 10.74 -9.06 3.01
CA GLU A 286 10.89 -8.62 4.38
C GLU A 286 10.45 -7.17 4.54
N LEU A 287 10.21 -6.76 5.77
CA LEU A 287 9.87 -5.38 6.10
C LEU A 287 11.12 -4.54 6.33
N TYR A 288 11.14 -3.37 5.74
CA TYR A 288 12.22 -2.40 5.84
C TYR A 288 11.68 -1.03 6.23
N LEU A 289 12.52 -0.27 6.91
CA LEU A 289 12.27 1.13 7.24
C LEU A 289 13.32 2.00 6.55
N ILE A 290 12.90 3.03 5.83
CA ILE A 290 13.79 4.03 5.24
C ILE A 290 13.57 5.39 5.88
N ASN A 291 14.66 6.06 6.27
CA ASN A 291 14.62 7.48 6.66
C ASN A 291 14.63 8.34 5.40
N ILE A 292 13.65 9.23 5.24
CA ILE A 292 13.47 10.03 4.01
C ILE A 292 14.61 11.04 3.77
N GLN A 293 15.28 11.49 4.82
CA GLN A 293 16.35 12.48 4.72
C GLN A 293 17.73 11.83 4.51
N SER A 294 18.09 10.86 5.36
CA SER A 294 19.41 10.20 5.31
C SER A 294 19.47 9.08 4.27
N ARG A 295 18.32 8.60 3.79
CA ARG A 295 18.19 7.43 2.88
C ARG A 295 18.66 6.10 3.49
N LYS A 296 18.96 6.08 4.78
CA LYS A 296 19.34 4.87 5.48
C LYS A 296 18.16 3.91 5.53
N ILE A 297 18.41 2.68 5.08
CA ILE A 297 17.45 1.57 5.13
C ILE A 297 17.85 0.65 6.29
N SER A 298 16.87 0.22 7.08
CA SER A 298 17.02 -0.76 8.16
C SER A 298 16.02 -1.89 7.96
N ARG A 299 16.46 -3.15 8.02
CA ARG A 299 15.62 -4.34 7.95
C ARG A 299 14.94 -4.55 9.31
N LEU A 300 13.65 -4.84 9.31
CA LEU A 300 12.83 -5.06 10.51
C LEU A 300 12.49 -6.54 10.73
N THR A 301 12.25 -7.29 9.66
CA THR A 301 11.99 -8.74 9.74
C THR A 301 13.12 -9.52 9.09
N ASP A 302 13.36 -10.73 9.59
CA ASP A 302 14.41 -11.63 9.12
C ASP A 302 13.92 -13.08 9.23
N ASN A 303 13.28 -13.55 8.16
CA ASN A 303 12.73 -14.89 8.08
C ASN A 303 12.71 -15.38 6.63
N ASN A 304 12.25 -16.62 6.39
CA ASN A 304 12.18 -17.20 5.05
C ASN A 304 10.74 -17.17 4.49
N THR A 305 9.94 -16.20 4.88
CA THR A 305 8.54 -16.10 4.50
C THR A 305 8.24 -14.74 3.86
N PHE A 306 7.03 -14.59 3.31
CA PHE A 306 6.58 -13.35 2.71
C PHE A 306 5.98 -12.45 3.79
N ASP A 307 6.58 -11.29 4.03
CA ASP A 307 6.07 -10.23 4.90
C ASP A 307 5.73 -9.00 4.07
N SER A 308 4.50 -8.50 4.14
CA SER A 308 4.05 -7.40 3.31
C SER A 308 2.91 -6.56 3.92
N PHE A 309 2.54 -5.48 3.24
CA PHE A 309 1.47 -4.55 3.62
C PHE A 309 1.61 -3.99 5.04
N PRO A 310 2.79 -3.48 5.41
CA PRO A 310 2.99 -2.97 6.75
C PRO A 310 2.34 -1.60 6.93
N VAL A 311 1.64 -1.42 8.07
CA VAL A 311 1.14 -0.12 8.52
C VAL A 311 1.39 0.06 10.01
N PHE A 312 1.67 1.30 10.43
CA PHE A 312 1.83 1.62 11.84
C PHE A 312 0.49 1.98 12.50
N THR A 313 0.40 1.70 13.80
CA THR A 313 -0.57 2.40 14.66
C THR A 313 -0.23 3.87 14.76
N LYS A 314 -1.22 4.76 15.04
CA LYS A 314 -1.02 6.22 15.14
C LYS A 314 0.04 6.63 16.17
N ASN A 315 0.21 5.82 17.22
CA ASN A 315 1.23 6.06 18.25
C ASN A 315 2.62 5.47 17.92
N GLY A 316 2.75 4.78 16.78
CA GLY A 316 4.00 4.15 16.33
C GLY A 316 4.47 2.95 17.16
N ARG A 317 3.65 2.43 18.07
CA ARG A 317 4.06 1.33 18.98
C ARG A 317 3.87 -0.05 18.40
N HIS A 318 3.03 -0.18 17.37
CA HIS A 318 2.76 -1.46 16.73
C HIS A 318 2.80 -1.29 15.22
N ILE A 319 3.12 -2.39 14.53
CA ILE A 319 2.89 -2.58 13.10
C ILE A 319 1.87 -3.68 12.88
N ILE A 320 1.04 -3.50 11.86
CA ILE A 320 0.15 -4.51 11.32
C ILE A 320 0.73 -4.90 9.96
N PHE A 321 0.81 -6.19 9.65
CA PHE A 321 1.34 -6.66 8.38
C PHE A 321 0.76 -8.02 8.00
N SER A 322 0.86 -8.37 6.72
CA SER A 322 0.50 -9.68 6.20
C SER A 322 1.73 -10.56 6.13
N SER A 323 1.61 -11.83 6.53
CA SER A 323 2.71 -12.80 6.48
C SER A 323 2.18 -14.20 6.19
N ASN A 324 2.97 -15.01 5.49
CA ASN A 324 2.69 -16.44 5.34
C ASN A 324 3.50 -17.32 6.33
N ARG A 325 4.11 -16.69 7.38
CA ARG A 325 4.70 -17.43 8.49
C ARG A 325 3.64 -18.32 9.15
N ASP A 326 4.01 -19.54 9.48
CA ASP A 326 3.12 -20.53 10.12
C ASP A 326 1.85 -20.88 9.32
N ALA A 327 1.75 -20.47 8.05
CA ALA A 327 0.63 -20.80 7.20
C ALA A 327 0.66 -22.29 6.80
N GLN A 328 -0.50 -22.97 6.92
CA GLN A 328 -0.65 -24.36 6.47
C GLN A 328 -0.42 -24.49 4.96
N ASN A 329 -0.91 -23.53 4.19
CA ASN A 329 -0.60 -23.38 2.78
C ASN A 329 0.41 -22.23 2.63
N PRO A 330 1.65 -22.47 2.16
CA PRO A 330 2.68 -21.42 2.07
C PRO A 330 2.37 -20.30 1.07
N ARG A 331 1.29 -20.42 0.32
CA ARG A 331 0.80 -19.36 -0.58
C ARG A 331 -0.20 -18.41 0.09
N ASN A 332 -0.74 -18.79 1.24
CA ASN A 332 -1.74 -17.99 1.95
C ASN A 332 -1.05 -17.11 2.98
N THR A 333 -1.50 -15.89 3.10
CA THR A 333 -1.06 -14.97 4.15
C THR A 333 -2.08 -14.87 5.28
N ASN A 334 -1.63 -14.42 6.43
CA ASN A 334 -2.45 -14.06 7.60
C ASN A 334 -2.03 -12.68 8.08
N ILE A 335 -2.90 -12.06 8.89
CA ILE A 335 -2.63 -10.75 9.48
C ILE A 335 -1.93 -10.94 10.82
N PHE A 336 -0.84 -10.21 11.00
CA PHE A 336 -0.04 -10.18 12.22
C PHE A 336 0.07 -8.76 12.77
N ILE A 337 0.25 -8.67 14.07
CA ILE A 337 0.60 -7.44 14.78
C ILE A 337 1.89 -7.69 15.55
N ALA A 338 2.80 -6.73 15.52
CA ALA A 338 4.03 -6.77 16.29
C ALA A 338 4.26 -5.46 17.04
N ASP A 339 4.94 -5.54 18.17
CA ASP A 339 5.40 -4.37 18.90
C ASP A 339 6.65 -3.77 18.24
N ILE A 340 6.78 -2.46 18.27
CA ILE A 340 7.96 -1.73 17.84
C ILE A 340 8.73 -1.26 19.07
N LEU A 341 9.99 -1.67 19.14
CA LEU A 341 10.93 -1.26 20.18
C LEU A 341 11.96 -0.31 19.57
N ASP A 342 12.23 0.84 20.24
CA ASP A 342 13.34 1.75 19.96
C ASP A 342 14.54 1.32 20.82
N LYS A 343 15.66 0.93 20.21
CA LYS A 343 16.90 0.51 20.88
C LYS A 343 17.87 1.65 21.10
#